data_52d776ef07aa3f4d81cdaa035a953e79
#
_entry.id   52d776ef07aa3f4d81cdaa035a953e79
#
_cell.length_a   1.000
_cell.length_b   1.000
_cell.length_c   1.000
_cell.angle_alpha   90.00
_cell.angle_beta   90.00
_cell.angle_gamma   90.00
#
_symmetry.space_group_name_H-M   'P 1'
#
loop_
_entity.id
_entity.type
_entity.pdbx_description
1 polymer ?
#
loop_
_entity_poly.entity_id
_entity_poly.type
_entity_poly.pdbx_seq_one_letter_code
_entity_poly.pdbx_strand_id
1 'polypeptide(L)'
;MEDSVRLQFDYTLNGKPYDYTLIEFGSHYCVPCRLMESVVDSVRVTRPKVNIRFVDAAKEANACWLDYFRIDIIPQQVVMDRRGKTIFRHRGYIPYKELVEHFK
;
A
#
# COMPACT_ATOMS: atom_id res chain seq x y z
N MET A 1 -12.31 -5.20 -14.42
CA MET A 1 -10.97 -4.92 -13.87
C MET A 1 -11.05 -4.15 -12.58
N GLU A 2 -11.67 -2.99 -12.61
CA GLU A 2 -11.83 -2.17 -11.42
C GLU A 2 -12.61 -2.90 -10.33
N ASP A 3 -13.74 -3.50 -10.68
CA ASP A 3 -14.56 -4.24 -9.72
C ASP A 3 -13.84 -5.46 -9.16
N SER A 4 -13.01 -6.11 -9.99
CA SER A 4 -12.23 -7.25 -9.56
C SER A 4 -11.23 -6.86 -8.46
N VAL A 5 -10.56 -5.71 -8.63
CA VAL A 5 -9.62 -5.20 -7.63
C VAL A 5 -10.37 -4.81 -6.36
N ARG A 6 -11.51 -4.13 -6.50
CA ARG A 6 -12.30 -3.68 -5.36
C ARG A 6 -12.81 -4.86 -4.52
N LEU A 7 -13.22 -5.94 -5.17
CA LEU A 7 -13.69 -7.13 -4.47
C LEU A 7 -12.58 -7.85 -3.73
N GLN A 8 -11.32 -7.73 -4.21
CA GLN A 8 -10.17 -8.31 -3.52
C GLN A 8 -9.71 -7.47 -2.34
N PHE A 9 -10.21 -6.25 -2.24
CA PHE A 9 -9.76 -5.33 -1.22
C PHE A 9 -10.59 -5.48 0.04
N ASP A 10 -9.94 -5.91 1.11
CA ASP A 10 -10.59 -5.97 2.41
C ASP A 10 -10.20 -4.71 3.18
N TYR A 11 -11.14 -3.78 3.27
CA TYR A 11 -10.97 -2.54 4.03
C TYR A 11 -11.30 -2.70 5.50
N THR A 12 -11.58 -3.92 5.92
CA THR A 12 -11.99 -4.19 7.29
C THR A 12 -11.09 -5.26 7.90
N LEU A 13 -11.03 -5.24 9.21
CA LEU A 13 -10.40 -6.29 10.00
C LEU A 13 -11.48 -6.88 10.90
N ASN A 14 -11.85 -8.14 10.66
CA ASN A 14 -12.90 -8.81 11.43
C ASN A 14 -14.20 -8.00 11.49
N GLY A 15 -14.59 -7.43 10.34
CA GLY A 15 -15.81 -6.64 10.22
C GLY A 15 -15.70 -5.20 10.70
N LYS A 16 -14.54 -4.78 11.21
CA LYS A 16 -14.32 -3.40 11.64
C LYS A 16 -13.47 -2.67 10.60
N PRO A 17 -13.84 -1.45 10.22
CA PRO A 17 -13.04 -0.72 9.24
C PRO A 17 -11.68 -0.34 9.80
N TYR A 18 -10.66 -0.46 8.98
CA TYR A 18 -9.38 0.18 9.24
C TYR A 18 -9.53 1.68 9.04
N ASP A 19 -8.71 2.47 9.74
CA ASP A 19 -8.70 3.91 9.54
C ASP A 19 -8.11 4.27 8.18
N TYR A 20 -7.06 3.56 7.78
CA TYR A 20 -6.37 3.78 6.52
C TYR A 20 -5.93 2.46 5.92
N THR A 21 -5.69 2.46 4.62
CA THR A 21 -5.05 1.36 3.92
C THR A 21 -3.80 1.87 3.23
N LEU A 22 -2.68 1.24 3.51
CA LEU A 22 -1.41 1.48 2.83
C LEU A 22 -1.14 0.32 1.89
N ILE A 23 -1.00 0.62 0.60
CA ILE A 23 -0.56 -0.36 -0.37
C ILE A 23 0.87 -0.03 -0.75
N GLU A 24 1.76 -0.98 -0.55
CA GLU A 24 3.14 -0.90 -1.00
C GLU A 24 3.29 -1.73 -2.27
N PHE A 25 3.60 -1.07 -3.37
CA PHE A 25 3.90 -1.75 -4.64
C PHE A 25 5.41 -1.88 -4.75
N GLY A 26 5.90 -3.08 -4.82
CA GLY A 26 7.33 -3.30 -4.84
C GLY A 26 7.73 -4.66 -5.37
N SER A 27 9.02 -4.99 -5.23
CA SER A 27 9.57 -6.27 -5.62
C SER A 27 10.74 -6.60 -4.69
N HIS A 28 10.92 -7.87 -4.38
CA HIS A 28 12.06 -8.31 -3.57
C HIS A 28 13.41 -8.15 -4.30
N TYR A 29 13.36 -7.92 -5.61
CA TYR A 29 14.56 -7.73 -6.43
C TYR A 29 14.97 -6.26 -6.56
N CYS A 30 14.22 -5.36 -5.99
CA CYS A 30 14.40 -3.92 -6.11
C CYS A 30 15.03 -3.40 -4.81
N VAL A 31 16.22 -2.79 -4.89
CA VAL A 31 16.94 -2.34 -3.68
C VAL A 31 16.13 -1.30 -2.88
N PRO A 32 15.64 -0.22 -3.47
CA PRO A 32 14.83 0.74 -2.69
C PRO A 32 13.53 0.12 -2.17
N CYS A 33 12.98 -0.90 -2.85
CA CYS A 33 11.83 -1.62 -2.32
C CYS A 33 12.18 -2.36 -1.03
N ARG A 34 13.37 -2.93 -0.96
CA ARG A 34 13.83 -3.62 0.26
C ARG A 34 14.03 -2.66 1.41
N LEU A 35 14.47 -1.43 1.12
CA LEU A 35 14.55 -0.39 2.14
C LEU A 35 13.17 -0.02 2.67
N MET A 36 12.15 -0.07 1.83
CA MET A 36 10.78 0.18 2.25
C MET A 36 10.23 -0.89 3.18
N GLU A 37 10.76 -2.12 3.14
CA GLU A 37 10.28 -3.19 4.02
C GLU A 37 10.37 -2.79 5.50
N SER A 38 11.47 -2.19 5.92
CA SER A 38 11.63 -1.78 7.31
C SER A 38 10.71 -0.61 7.66
N VAL A 39 10.46 0.30 6.73
CA VAL A 39 9.52 1.40 6.92
C VAL A 39 8.10 0.85 7.11
N VAL A 40 7.70 -0.06 6.24
CA VAL A 40 6.37 -0.69 6.31
C VAL A 40 6.21 -1.50 7.59
N ASP A 41 7.25 -2.24 8.00
CA ASP A 41 7.22 -2.98 9.25
C ASP A 41 7.05 -2.06 10.46
N SER A 42 7.71 -0.90 10.43
CA SER A 42 7.54 0.10 11.49
C SER A 42 6.12 0.64 11.55
N VAL A 43 5.50 0.87 10.39
CA VAL A 43 4.08 1.28 10.34
C VAL A 43 3.19 0.19 10.92
N ARG A 44 3.46 -1.07 10.56
CA ARG A 44 2.67 -2.21 11.04
C ARG A 44 2.66 -2.28 12.57
N VAL A 45 3.80 -2.04 13.19
CA VAL A 45 3.95 -2.08 14.65
C VAL A 45 3.32 -0.87 15.32
N THR A 46 3.51 0.33 14.76
CA THR A 46 3.12 1.58 15.42
C THR A 46 1.71 2.05 15.06
N ARG A 47 1.13 1.55 14.00
CA ARG A 47 -0.19 1.97 13.50
C ARG A 47 -1.06 0.74 13.23
N PRO A 48 -1.53 0.04 14.28
CA PRO A 48 -2.29 -1.21 14.09
C PRO A 48 -3.63 -1.01 13.39
N LYS A 49 -4.13 0.22 13.31
CA LYS A 49 -5.38 0.53 12.59
C LYS A 49 -5.16 0.87 11.12
N VAL A 50 -3.93 0.73 10.63
CA VAL A 50 -3.61 0.87 9.22
C VAL A 50 -3.57 -0.54 8.62
N ASN A 51 -4.41 -0.76 7.61
CA ASN A 51 -4.38 -1.99 6.82
C ASN A 51 -3.19 -1.91 5.87
N ILE A 52 -2.32 -2.90 5.90
CA ILE A 52 -1.12 -2.90 5.07
C ILE A 52 -1.22 -4.03 4.06
N ARG A 53 -1.06 -3.66 2.79
CA ARG A 53 -1.08 -4.62 1.69
C ARG A 53 0.19 -4.44 0.87
N PHE A 54 0.92 -5.54 0.65
CA PHE A 54 2.04 -5.55 -0.27
C PHE A 54 1.60 -6.18 -1.59
N VAL A 55 1.85 -5.48 -2.69
CA VAL A 55 1.56 -5.97 -4.04
C VAL A 55 2.89 -6.14 -4.77
N ASP A 56 3.24 -7.40 -5.04
CA ASP A 56 4.48 -7.72 -5.74
C ASP A 56 4.31 -7.43 -7.23
N ALA A 57 5.01 -6.40 -7.69
CA ALA A 57 4.93 -5.96 -9.09
C ALA A 57 5.57 -6.96 -10.06
N ALA A 58 6.41 -7.86 -9.56
CA ALA A 58 7.03 -8.87 -10.39
C ALA A 58 6.09 -10.05 -10.69
N LYS A 59 4.98 -10.17 -9.99
CA LYS A 59 4.02 -11.23 -10.20
C LYS A 59 3.00 -10.84 -11.26
N GLU A 60 2.90 -11.65 -12.30
CA GLU A 60 1.96 -11.42 -13.39
C GLU A 60 0.50 -11.38 -12.90
N ALA A 61 0.17 -12.17 -11.89
CA ALA A 61 -1.16 -12.19 -11.30
C ALA A 61 -1.59 -10.84 -10.74
N ASN A 62 -0.64 -9.95 -10.46
CA ASN A 62 -0.92 -8.62 -9.90
C ASN A 62 -1.03 -7.52 -10.95
N ALA A 63 -0.99 -7.87 -12.25
CA ALA A 63 -1.05 -6.87 -13.31
C ALA A 63 -2.28 -5.97 -13.21
N CYS A 64 -3.42 -6.53 -12.81
CA CYS A 64 -4.65 -5.74 -12.67
C CYS A 64 -4.54 -4.68 -11.55
N TRP A 65 -3.80 -4.97 -10.49
CA TRP A 65 -3.55 -4.00 -9.42
C TRP A 65 -2.69 -2.85 -9.92
N LEU A 66 -1.65 -3.17 -10.69
CA LEU A 66 -0.74 -2.16 -11.25
C LEU A 66 -1.49 -1.25 -12.22
N ASP A 67 -2.34 -1.83 -13.06
CA ASP A 67 -3.14 -1.07 -14.02
C ASP A 67 -4.17 -0.18 -13.33
N TYR A 68 -4.88 -0.73 -12.37
CA TYR A 68 -5.92 0.02 -11.65
C TYR A 68 -5.35 1.25 -10.95
N PHE A 69 -4.21 1.09 -10.27
CA PHE A 69 -3.59 2.18 -9.53
C PHE A 69 -2.60 2.97 -10.38
N ARG A 70 -2.42 2.61 -11.65
CA ARG A 70 -1.52 3.29 -12.59
C ARG A 70 -0.09 3.37 -12.06
N ILE A 71 0.42 2.21 -11.64
CA ILE A 71 1.78 2.12 -11.10
C ILE A 71 2.76 2.07 -12.26
N ASP A 72 3.66 3.05 -12.30
CA ASP A 72 4.66 3.19 -13.36
C ASP A 72 6.09 3.02 -12.86
N ILE A 73 6.29 3.01 -11.56
CA ILE A 73 7.61 2.81 -10.95
C ILE A 73 7.43 2.13 -9.60
N ILE A 74 8.42 1.38 -9.16
CA ILE A 74 8.48 0.79 -7.83
C ILE A 74 9.75 1.24 -7.10
N PRO A 75 9.73 1.38 -5.77
CA PRO A 75 8.56 1.24 -4.92
C PRO A 75 7.59 2.40 -5.12
N GLN A 76 6.33 2.15 -4.88
CA GLN A 76 5.31 3.20 -4.92
C GLN A 76 4.28 2.90 -3.84
N GLN A 77 3.85 3.94 -3.13
CA GLN A 77 2.90 3.82 -2.04
C GLN A 77 1.60 4.50 -2.40
N VAL A 78 0.50 3.86 -2.03
CA VAL A 78 -0.84 4.43 -2.16
C VAL A 78 -1.50 4.33 -0.79
N VAL A 79 -1.97 5.47 -0.27
CA VAL A 79 -2.71 5.51 0.99
C VAL A 79 -4.16 5.84 0.69
N MET A 80 -5.07 5.05 1.24
CA MET A 80 -6.51 5.25 1.10
C MET A 80 -7.13 5.45 2.47
N ASP A 81 -8.22 6.24 2.49
CA ASP A 81 -9.03 6.39 3.69
C ASP A 81 -9.92 5.15 3.91
N ARG A 82 -10.75 5.19 4.96
CA ARG A 82 -11.61 4.05 5.30
C ARG A 82 -12.68 3.76 4.24
N ARG A 83 -12.91 4.68 3.32
CA ARG A 83 -13.86 4.50 2.22
C ARG A 83 -13.19 4.00 0.94
N GLY A 84 -11.87 3.81 0.98
CA GLY A 84 -11.13 3.38 -0.19
C GLY A 84 -10.76 4.51 -1.15
N LYS A 85 -10.88 5.75 -0.71
CA LYS A 85 -10.46 6.89 -1.51
C LYS A 85 -8.96 7.13 -1.33
N THR A 86 -8.24 7.24 -2.44
CA THR A 86 -6.82 7.58 -2.40
C THR A 86 -6.64 9.01 -1.88
N ILE A 87 -5.87 9.14 -0.79
CA ILE A 87 -5.59 10.44 -0.18
C ILE A 87 -4.12 10.82 -0.31
N PHE A 88 -3.24 9.88 -0.66
CA PHE A 88 -1.82 10.16 -0.81
C PHE A 88 -1.18 9.10 -1.69
N ARG A 89 -0.25 9.52 -2.53
CA ARG A 89 0.60 8.63 -3.34
C ARG A 89 2.02 9.14 -3.32
N HIS A 90 2.97 8.23 -3.32
CA HIS A 90 4.39 8.59 -3.36
C HIS A 90 5.14 7.61 -4.25
N ARG A 91 6.01 8.12 -5.10
CA ARG A 91 6.86 7.32 -5.98
C ARG A 91 8.26 7.26 -5.41
N GLY A 92 8.78 6.05 -5.22
CA GLY A 92 10.11 5.84 -4.68
C GLY A 92 10.11 5.61 -3.17
N TYR A 93 11.28 5.66 -2.56
CA TYR A 93 11.45 5.50 -1.13
C TYR A 93 10.85 6.70 -0.37
N ILE A 94 10.19 6.42 0.74
CA ILE A 94 9.70 7.46 1.64
C ILE A 94 10.09 7.09 3.08
N PRO A 95 10.72 8.02 3.83
CA PRO A 95 11.07 7.77 5.22
C PRO A 95 9.82 7.59 6.09
N TYR A 96 9.99 6.81 7.18
CA TYR A 96 8.90 6.54 8.12
C TYR A 96 8.22 7.82 8.63
N LYS A 97 9.01 8.82 9.04
CA LYS A 97 8.46 10.05 9.59
C LYS A 97 7.54 10.79 8.63
N GLU A 98 7.87 10.77 7.35
CA GLU A 98 7.05 11.42 6.34
C GLU A 98 5.79 10.61 6.04
N LEU A 99 5.93 9.29 5.96
CA LEU A 99 4.81 8.42 5.64
C LEU A 99 3.72 8.47 6.72
N VAL A 100 4.11 8.41 7.99
CA VAL A 100 3.13 8.34 9.09
C VAL A 100 2.34 9.63 9.29
N GLU A 101 2.79 10.75 8.75
CA GLU A 101 2.03 12.00 8.80
C GLU A 101 0.68 11.88 8.10
N HIS A 102 0.53 10.91 7.22
CA HIS A 102 -0.71 10.68 6.47
C HIS A 102 -1.68 9.76 7.22
N PHE A 103 -1.31 9.24 8.38
CA PHE A 103 -2.14 8.36 9.21
C PHE A 103 -2.56 9.06 10.51
N LYS A 104 -3.38 10.05 10.39
CA LYS A 104 -3.82 10.82 11.56
C LYS A 104 -5.19 10.46 12.07
#